data_5af1ab625cc7ce4abe254860dafeb924
#
_entry.id   5af1ab625cc7ce4abe254860dafeb924
#
_cell.length_a   1.000
_cell.length_b   1.000
_cell.length_c   1.000
_cell.angle_alpha   90.00
_cell.angle_beta   90.00
_cell.angle_gamma   90.00
#
_symmetry.space_group_name_H-M   'P 1'
#
loop_
_entity.id
_entity.type
_entity.pdbx_description
1 polymer ?
#
loop_
_entity_poly.entity_id
_entity_poly.type
_entity_poly.pdbx_seq_one_letter_code
_entity_poly.pdbx_strand_id
1 'polypeptide(L)'
;CRMPAYFTPEFVRDEIAAGRALIPANINHPECEPMAIGRNFLVKINANIGNSALGSSIEEEVEKLRWAIHWGADTVMDLSTGKNIHATREWILRNSPVPIYQALEKVGGKVADLGWDIFRDTLLEQARQGVDYVTVHAALLLRFVNHTARRMTGIVSRGGSIMAQWSMIHEQENFLYTHWDEICSILAAYDIAVSIGDGLRPGSVADANDFAQLAELEIQGDLTMRAWRAGVQVMNEGPGHVPMHLIAENMNKQLEWCMEAPFYTLGPLVTDIAPGYDHITGAIGGAIIGQRGCAMLCYVTRKEHL
;
A
#
# COMPACT_ATOMS: atom_id res chain seq x y z
N CYS A 1 -14.40 -21.59 4.65
CA CYS A 1 -13.46 -22.20 3.67
C CYS A 1 -12.61 -23.23 4.39
N ARG A 2 -12.48 -24.48 3.86
CA ARG A 2 -11.53 -25.43 4.43
C ARG A 2 -10.12 -25.01 4.02
N MET A 3 -9.27 -24.72 4.99
CA MET A 3 -7.84 -24.52 4.73
C MET A 3 -7.28 -25.78 4.05
N PRO A 4 -6.50 -25.62 2.98
CA PRO A 4 -5.81 -26.77 2.40
C PRO A 4 -4.92 -27.48 3.42
N ALA A 5 -4.84 -28.80 3.36
CA ALA A 5 -4.11 -29.61 4.35
C ALA A 5 -2.59 -29.34 4.42
N TYR A 6 -2.03 -28.63 3.42
CA TYR A 6 -0.61 -28.26 3.40
C TYR A 6 -0.30 -26.96 4.20
N PHE A 7 -1.30 -26.21 4.66
CA PHE A 7 -1.10 -25.06 5.55
C PHE A 7 -0.88 -25.54 7.00
N THR A 8 0.29 -26.10 7.26
CA THR A 8 0.71 -26.46 8.61
C THR A 8 1.32 -25.24 9.32
N PRO A 9 1.37 -25.24 10.69
CA PRO A 9 2.07 -24.19 11.43
C PRO A 9 3.53 -24.02 10.99
N GLU A 10 4.22 -25.13 10.69
CA GLU A 10 5.61 -25.12 10.22
C GLU A 10 5.72 -24.45 8.86
N PHE A 11 4.80 -24.75 7.94
CA PHE A 11 4.76 -24.09 6.63
C PHE A 11 4.58 -22.59 6.77
N VAL A 12 3.62 -22.14 7.61
CA VAL A 12 3.38 -20.71 7.86
C VAL A 12 4.63 -20.04 8.44
N ARG A 13 5.24 -20.65 9.47
CA ARG A 13 6.49 -20.16 10.07
C ARG A 13 7.61 -20.03 9.02
N ASP A 14 7.79 -21.04 8.19
CA ASP A 14 8.89 -21.07 7.23
C ASP A 14 8.70 -20.04 6.09
N GLU A 15 7.45 -19.79 5.66
CA GLU A 15 7.15 -18.75 4.71
C GLU A 15 7.38 -17.34 5.28
N ILE A 16 7.02 -17.11 6.55
CA ILE A 16 7.29 -15.83 7.24
C ILE A 16 8.80 -15.67 7.45
N ALA A 17 9.50 -16.68 7.90
CA ALA A 17 10.94 -16.64 8.11
C ALA A 17 11.73 -16.39 6.81
N ALA A 18 11.20 -16.82 5.67
CA ALA A 18 11.77 -16.57 4.36
C ALA A 18 11.37 -15.19 3.78
N GLY A 19 10.54 -14.40 4.46
CA GLY A 19 10.02 -13.11 3.98
C GLY A 19 8.96 -13.21 2.87
N ARG A 20 8.47 -14.44 2.54
CA ARG A 20 7.46 -14.67 1.49
C ARG A 20 6.02 -14.55 1.98
N ALA A 21 5.85 -14.36 3.29
CA ALA A 21 4.56 -14.08 3.91
C ALA A 21 4.73 -13.12 5.08
N LEU A 22 3.63 -12.48 5.45
CA LEU A 22 3.53 -11.65 6.65
C LEU A 22 2.21 -11.91 7.36
N ILE A 23 2.17 -11.61 8.65
CA ILE A 23 0.95 -11.57 9.47
C ILE A 23 0.85 -10.18 10.06
N PRO A 24 -0.04 -9.30 9.56
CA PRO A 24 -0.24 -7.99 10.15
C PRO A 24 -0.83 -8.15 11.56
N ALA A 25 -0.14 -7.65 12.56
CA ALA A 25 -0.62 -7.70 13.94
C ALA A 25 0.16 -6.69 14.79
N ASN A 26 -0.53 -5.70 15.34
CA ASN A 26 0.07 -4.72 16.25
C ASN A 26 -0.05 -5.21 17.69
N ILE A 27 0.98 -4.99 18.50
CA ILE A 27 0.97 -5.35 19.94
C ILE A 27 -0.20 -4.68 20.70
N ASN A 28 -0.71 -3.55 20.20
CA ASN A 28 -1.85 -2.82 20.76
C ASN A 28 -3.20 -3.23 20.14
N HIS A 29 -3.21 -4.30 19.34
CA HIS A 29 -4.43 -4.85 18.72
C HIS A 29 -4.57 -6.34 19.05
N PRO A 30 -4.70 -6.72 20.35
CA PRO A 30 -4.71 -8.10 20.78
C PRO A 30 -5.94 -8.90 20.31
N GLU A 31 -7.02 -8.21 19.92
CA GLU A 31 -8.23 -8.80 19.35
C GLU A 31 -8.17 -9.04 17.83
N CYS A 32 -7.06 -8.69 17.19
CA CYS A 32 -6.88 -8.95 15.76
C CYS A 32 -6.93 -10.46 15.47
N GLU A 33 -7.75 -10.86 14.52
CA GLU A 33 -7.74 -12.21 13.99
C GLU A 33 -6.58 -12.35 12.99
N PRO A 34 -5.53 -13.10 13.31
CA PRO A 34 -4.34 -13.15 12.47
C PRO A 34 -4.62 -13.82 11.13
N MET A 35 -4.11 -13.25 10.05
CA MET A 35 -4.15 -13.84 8.72
C MET A 35 -2.79 -13.78 8.05
N ALA A 36 -2.44 -14.80 7.26
CA ALA A 36 -1.23 -14.81 6.47
C ALA A 36 -1.48 -14.17 5.09
N ILE A 37 -0.69 -13.17 4.75
CA ILE A 37 -0.63 -12.53 3.43
C ILE A 37 0.68 -13.01 2.77
N GLY A 38 0.58 -13.74 1.66
CA GLY A 38 1.78 -14.28 1.01
C GLY A 38 1.44 -15.03 -0.27
N ARG A 39 2.44 -15.14 -1.17
CA ARG A 39 2.27 -15.74 -2.51
C ARG A 39 1.80 -17.20 -2.50
N ASN A 40 2.10 -17.93 -1.44
CA ASN A 40 1.76 -19.35 -1.32
C ASN A 40 0.49 -19.59 -0.48
N PHE A 41 -0.22 -18.52 -0.14
CA PHE A 41 -1.50 -18.53 0.57
C PHE A 41 -2.65 -18.12 -0.35
N LEU A 42 -3.87 -18.15 0.17
CA LEU A 42 -5.02 -17.61 -0.54
C LEU A 42 -4.84 -16.10 -0.71
N VAL A 43 -5.05 -15.61 -1.93
CA VAL A 43 -4.99 -14.18 -2.24
C VAL A 43 -5.95 -13.41 -1.34
N LYS A 44 -5.48 -12.36 -0.70
CA LYS A 44 -6.28 -11.50 0.16
C LYS A 44 -6.88 -10.34 -0.63
N ILE A 45 -8.02 -9.86 -0.19
CA ILE A 45 -8.70 -8.70 -0.74
C ILE A 45 -8.67 -7.58 0.29
N ASN A 46 -8.07 -6.45 -0.08
CA ASN A 46 -8.14 -5.21 0.69
C ASN A 46 -9.17 -4.28 0.08
N ALA A 47 -10.11 -3.80 0.89
CA ALA A 47 -11.05 -2.76 0.49
C ALA A 47 -10.53 -1.38 0.88
N ASN A 48 -10.39 -0.49 -0.09
CA ASN A 48 -10.08 0.90 0.18
C ASN A 48 -11.35 1.66 0.51
N ILE A 49 -11.34 2.34 1.65
CA ILE A 49 -12.36 3.30 2.07
C ILE A 49 -11.70 4.64 2.37
N GLY A 50 -12.46 5.68 2.54
CA GLY A 50 -11.93 6.98 2.94
C GLY A 50 -12.84 8.13 2.55
N ASN A 51 -13.01 9.08 3.48
CA ASN A 51 -13.70 10.33 3.21
C ASN A 51 -12.77 11.35 2.56
N SER A 52 -13.36 12.27 1.81
CA SER A 52 -12.67 13.42 1.25
C SER A 52 -13.37 14.72 1.67
N ALA A 53 -12.73 15.85 1.40
CA ALA A 53 -13.33 17.18 1.65
C ALA A 53 -14.63 17.41 0.86
N LEU A 54 -14.87 16.63 -0.21
CA LEU A 54 -15.98 16.79 -1.15
C LEU A 54 -17.06 15.72 -1.03
N GLY A 55 -16.81 14.64 -0.31
CA GLY A 55 -17.77 13.54 -0.25
C GLY A 55 -17.55 12.58 0.91
N SER A 56 -18.63 11.92 1.30
CA SER A 56 -18.72 10.90 2.33
C SER A 56 -18.59 11.40 3.77
N SER A 57 -19.52 10.95 4.60
CA SER A 57 -19.48 11.15 6.06
C SER A 57 -18.81 9.96 6.74
N ILE A 58 -18.52 10.08 8.04
CA ILE A 58 -17.99 8.98 8.85
C ILE A 58 -18.98 7.78 8.84
N GLU A 59 -20.28 8.06 8.92
CA GLU A 59 -21.33 7.05 8.89
C GLU A 59 -21.36 6.29 7.56
N GLU A 60 -21.18 6.99 6.43
CA GLU A 60 -21.08 6.37 5.10
C GLU A 60 -19.84 5.48 4.99
N GLU A 61 -18.71 5.88 5.58
CA GLU A 61 -17.48 5.06 5.58
C GLU A 61 -17.64 3.80 6.46
N VAL A 62 -18.31 3.92 7.60
CA VAL A 62 -18.65 2.75 8.45
C VAL A 62 -19.60 1.80 7.72
N GLU A 63 -20.54 2.31 6.95
CA GLU A 63 -21.42 1.47 6.13
C GLU A 63 -20.65 0.76 5.01
N LYS A 64 -19.74 1.45 4.32
CA LYS A 64 -18.85 0.84 3.33
C LYS A 64 -17.99 -0.26 3.96
N LEU A 65 -17.44 -0.03 5.16
CA LEU A 65 -16.69 -1.05 5.90
C LEU A 65 -17.54 -2.31 6.13
N ARG A 66 -18.77 -2.15 6.63
CA ARG A 66 -19.68 -3.28 6.87
C ARG A 66 -19.96 -4.07 5.58
N TRP A 67 -20.19 -3.36 4.48
CA TRP A 67 -20.39 -4.00 3.18
C TRP A 67 -19.14 -4.68 2.68
N ALA A 68 -17.96 -4.07 2.82
CA ALA A 68 -16.71 -4.68 2.43
C ALA A 68 -16.48 -6.01 3.16
N ILE A 69 -16.65 -6.04 4.49
CA ILE A 69 -16.55 -7.25 5.31
C ILE A 69 -17.60 -8.28 4.89
N HIS A 70 -18.84 -7.86 4.69
CA HIS A 70 -19.95 -8.76 4.28
C HIS A 70 -19.65 -9.46 2.94
N TRP A 71 -19.00 -8.78 2.01
CA TRP A 71 -18.63 -9.31 0.70
C TRP A 71 -17.25 -9.96 0.67
N GLY A 72 -16.58 -10.11 1.82
CA GLY A 72 -15.38 -10.93 1.97
C GLY A 72 -14.07 -10.19 1.79
N ALA A 73 -14.02 -8.89 2.09
CA ALA A 73 -12.75 -8.20 2.24
C ALA A 73 -12.01 -8.77 3.46
N ASP A 74 -10.74 -9.07 3.27
CA ASP A 74 -9.84 -9.60 4.32
C ASP A 74 -9.23 -8.46 5.15
N THR A 75 -8.98 -7.32 4.52
CA THR A 75 -8.45 -6.11 5.15
C THR A 75 -9.18 -4.87 4.65
N VAL A 76 -8.98 -3.77 5.36
CA VAL A 76 -9.48 -2.46 4.95
C VAL A 76 -8.36 -1.44 5.07
N MET A 77 -8.23 -0.56 4.08
CA MET A 77 -7.28 0.56 4.10
C MET A 77 -8.04 1.88 4.15
N ASP A 78 -7.73 2.71 5.15
CA ASP A 78 -8.30 4.04 5.28
C ASP A 78 -7.45 5.07 4.53
N LEU A 79 -7.99 5.58 3.44
CA LEU A 79 -7.39 6.60 2.58
C LEU A 79 -8.02 7.99 2.81
N SER A 80 -8.60 8.23 3.97
CA SER A 80 -9.24 9.49 4.31
C SER A 80 -8.28 10.68 4.17
N THR A 81 -8.78 11.74 3.53
CA THR A 81 -8.08 13.02 3.35
C THR A 81 -8.95 14.21 3.77
N GLY A 82 -10.13 13.95 4.29
CA GLY A 82 -11.05 14.94 4.84
C GLY A 82 -10.59 15.45 6.21
N LYS A 83 -11.47 16.16 6.88
CA LYS A 83 -11.25 16.62 8.27
C LYS A 83 -11.50 15.46 9.25
N ASN A 84 -10.80 15.51 10.41
CA ASN A 84 -10.98 14.54 11.50
C ASN A 84 -10.60 13.10 11.15
N ILE A 85 -9.52 12.88 10.41
CA ILE A 85 -9.00 11.55 10.05
C ILE A 85 -8.83 10.67 11.29
N HIS A 86 -8.33 11.24 12.39
CA HIS A 86 -8.16 10.52 13.66
C HIS A 86 -9.50 9.95 14.18
N ALA A 87 -10.55 10.78 14.25
CA ALA A 87 -11.87 10.33 14.71
C ALA A 87 -12.49 9.30 13.73
N THR A 88 -12.33 9.51 12.43
CA THR A 88 -12.78 8.55 11.42
C THR A 88 -12.15 7.18 11.66
N ARG A 89 -10.83 7.13 11.93
CA ARG A 89 -10.12 5.88 12.21
C ARG A 89 -10.58 5.20 13.50
N GLU A 90 -10.83 5.94 14.56
CA GLU A 90 -11.38 5.37 15.80
C GLU A 90 -12.72 4.68 15.59
N TRP A 91 -13.58 5.24 14.72
CA TRP A 91 -14.87 4.67 14.35
C TRP A 91 -14.77 3.47 13.42
N ILE A 92 -13.77 3.45 12.54
CA ILE A 92 -13.57 2.39 11.53
C ILE A 92 -12.75 1.21 12.08
N LEU A 93 -12.31 1.25 13.32
CA LEU A 93 -11.53 0.21 14.01
C LEU A 93 -10.20 -0.16 13.31
N ARG A 94 -9.09 0.45 13.76
CA ARG A 94 -7.70 -0.04 13.59
C ARG A 94 -7.31 -0.47 12.17
N ASN A 95 -7.78 0.27 11.17
CA ASN A 95 -7.49 0.05 9.76
C ASN A 95 -6.03 0.37 9.42
N SER A 96 -5.59 -0.14 8.28
CA SER A 96 -4.31 0.24 7.71
C SER A 96 -4.37 1.65 7.10
N PRO A 97 -3.69 2.64 7.63
CA PRO A 97 -3.62 3.98 7.05
C PRO A 97 -2.42 4.16 6.13
N VAL A 98 -2.46 5.28 5.39
CA VAL A 98 -1.30 5.89 4.76
C VAL A 98 -0.86 7.09 5.61
N PRO A 99 0.17 7.00 6.46
CA PRO A 99 0.49 8.00 7.48
C PRO A 99 0.71 9.40 6.93
N ILE A 100 1.21 9.53 5.68
CA ILE A 100 1.48 10.82 5.05
C ILE A 100 0.21 11.66 4.85
N TYR A 101 -0.98 11.05 4.74
CA TYR A 101 -2.23 11.82 4.57
C TYR A 101 -2.61 12.54 5.86
N GLN A 102 -2.52 11.88 7.00
CA GLN A 102 -2.76 12.51 8.30
C GLN A 102 -1.66 13.53 8.65
N ALA A 103 -0.40 13.26 8.30
CA ALA A 103 0.68 14.21 8.45
C ALA A 103 0.43 15.49 7.64
N LEU A 104 -0.09 15.34 6.41
CA LEU A 104 -0.46 16.47 5.56
C LEU A 104 -1.65 17.27 6.14
N GLU A 105 -2.65 16.58 6.73
CA GLU A 105 -3.76 17.25 7.43
C GLU A 105 -3.25 18.12 8.58
N LYS A 106 -2.30 17.61 9.38
CA LYS A 106 -1.70 18.33 10.54
C LYS A 106 -1.04 19.66 10.14
N VAL A 107 -0.57 19.77 8.90
CA VAL A 107 0.02 21.01 8.36
C VAL A 107 -0.97 21.80 7.46
N GLY A 108 -2.27 21.51 7.61
CA GLY A 108 -3.31 22.23 6.88
C GLY A 108 -3.28 22.01 5.36
N GLY A 109 -2.78 20.86 4.91
CA GLY A 109 -2.69 20.51 3.48
C GLY A 109 -1.52 21.15 2.74
N LYS A 110 -0.60 21.83 3.41
CA LYS A 110 0.55 22.48 2.79
C LYS A 110 1.75 21.52 2.72
N VAL A 111 2.03 20.98 1.55
CA VAL A 111 3.13 20.04 1.33
C VAL A 111 4.49 20.61 1.73
N ALA A 112 4.71 21.92 1.51
CA ALA A 112 5.96 22.58 1.90
C ALA A 112 6.22 22.60 3.41
N ASP A 113 5.19 22.51 4.24
CA ASP A 113 5.29 22.51 5.70
C ASP A 113 5.43 21.09 6.28
N LEU A 114 5.37 20.03 5.43
CA LEU A 114 5.66 18.66 5.85
C LEU A 114 7.12 18.49 6.23
N GLY A 115 7.38 17.58 7.17
CA GLY A 115 8.73 17.20 7.57
C GLY A 115 8.76 15.89 8.33
N TRP A 116 9.99 15.40 8.56
CA TRP A 116 10.20 14.14 9.25
C TRP A 116 9.53 14.10 10.65
N ASP A 117 9.67 15.16 11.45
CA ASP A 117 9.12 15.17 12.82
C ASP A 117 7.60 14.99 12.83
N ILE A 118 6.88 15.67 11.92
CA ILE A 118 5.42 15.57 11.83
C ILE A 118 5.01 14.17 11.38
N PHE A 119 5.72 13.61 10.41
CA PHE A 119 5.47 12.25 9.94
C PHE A 119 5.76 11.22 11.03
N ARG A 120 6.91 11.31 11.71
CA ARG A 120 7.30 10.44 12.82
C ARG A 120 6.25 10.43 13.92
N ASP A 121 5.82 11.61 14.36
CA ASP A 121 4.83 11.75 15.43
C ASP A 121 3.47 11.20 15.02
N THR A 122 3.11 11.34 13.73
CA THR A 122 1.90 10.73 13.17
C THR A 122 1.99 9.21 13.12
N LEU A 123 3.13 8.67 12.71
CA LEU A 123 3.37 7.22 12.69
C LEU A 123 3.30 6.62 14.09
N LEU A 124 3.90 7.28 15.10
CA LEU A 124 3.82 6.88 16.49
C LEU A 124 2.39 6.93 17.04
N GLU A 125 1.61 7.93 16.67
CA GLU A 125 0.20 8.03 17.04
C GLU A 125 -0.59 6.84 16.48
N GLN A 126 -0.42 6.52 15.21
CA GLN A 126 -1.07 5.39 14.55
C GLN A 126 -0.64 4.04 15.13
N ALA A 127 0.65 3.90 15.44
CA ALA A 127 1.20 2.72 16.10
C ALA A 127 0.55 2.46 17.46
N ARG A 128 0.37 3.51 18.26
CA ARG A 128 -0.29 3.45 19.58
C ARG A 128 -1.78 3.13 19.47
N GLN A 129 -2.43 3.55 18.39
CA GLN A 129 -3.84 3.23 18.09
C GLN A 129 -4.07 1.75 17.73
N GLY A 130 -3.01 0.98 17.44
CA GLY A 130 -3.12 -0.44 17.12
C GLY A 130 -3.25 -0.73 15.62
N VAL A 131 -2.72 0.14 14.76
CA VAL A 131 -2.67 -0.10 13.31
C VAL A 131 -1.76 -1.29 13.00
N ASP A 132 -2.23 -2.28 12.22
CA ASP A 132 -1.53 -3.53 11.98
C ASP A 132 -0.49 -3.46 10.86
N TYR A 133 -0.71 -2.60 9.86
CA TYR A 133 0.27 -2.29 8.82
C TYR A 133 0.05 -0.88 8.28
N VAL A 134 1.09 -0.29 7.72
CA VAL A 134 1.06 1.06 7.15
C VAL A 134 1.65 1.08 5.75
N THR A 135 1.14 1.96 4.88
CA THR A 135 1.76 2.20 3.57
C THR A 135 2.68 3.41 3.63
N VAL A 136 3.92 3.22 3.17
CA VAL A 136 4.97 4.24 3.18
C VAL A 136 5.62 4.36 1.79
N HIS A 137 5.46 5.52 1.14
CA HIS A 137 6.01 5.80 -0.20
C HIS A 137 7.49 6.23 -0.13
N ALA A 138 8.34 5.37 0.44
CA ALA A 138 9.76 5.66 0.64
C ALA A 138 10.63 5.37 -0.59
N ALA A 139 10.16 4.54 -1.53
CA ALA A 139 10.94 4.14 -2.70
C ALA A 139 10.98 5.18 -3.82
N LEU A 140 10.12 6.21 -3.76
CA LEU A 140 10.11 7.32 -4.69
C LEU A 140 11.33 8.23 -4.43
N LEU A 141 12.31 8.21 -5.33
CA LEU A 141 13.49 9.06 -5.24
C LEU A 141 13.39 10.27 -6.16
N LEU A 142 13.90 11.43 -5.70
CA LEU A 142 13.86 12.70 -6.45
C LEU A 142 14.38 12.55 -7.89
N ARG A 143 15.45 11.77 -8.09
CA ARG A 143 16.05 11.52 -9.41
C ARG A 143 15.11 10.85 -10.41
N PHE A 144 14.06 10.17 -9.96
CA PHE A 144 13.10 9.49 -10.83
C PHE A 144 11.91 10.37 -11.23
N VAL A 145 11.62 11.43 -10.48
CA VAL A 145 10.44 12.29 -10.68
C VAL A 145 10.38 12.87 -12.10
N ASN A 146 11.51 13.34 -12.64
CA ASN A 146 11.56 13.93 -13.98
C ASN A 146 11.20 12.93 -15.11
N HIS A 147 11.34 11.62 -14.87
CA HIS A 147 10.99 10.60 -15.87
C HIS A 147 9.48 10.44 -16.04
N THR A 148 8.68 10.94 -15.11
CA THR A 148 7.21 10.90 -15.20
C THR A 148 6.62 12.07 -16.00
N ALA A 149 7.42 13.09 -16.34
CA ALA A 149 6.94 14.30 -17.02
C ALA A 149 6.37 14.04 -18.43
N ARG A 150 6.74 12.91 -19.07
CA ARG A 150 6.25 12.52 -20.40
C ARG A 150 5.13 11.49 -20.37
N ARG A 151 4.70 11.07 -19.18
CA ARG A 151 3.58 10.12 -19.02
C ARG A 151 2.26 10.75 -19.45
N MET A 152 1.34 9.90 -19.86
CA MET A 152 -0.05 10.30 -20.16
C MET A 152 -0.74 10.88 -18.93
N THR A 153 -0.48 10.33 -17.75
CA THR A 153 -1.16 10.68 -16.49
C THR A 153 -0.21 11.22 -15.40
N GLY A 154 1.07 11.36 -15.68
CA GLY A 154 2.06 11.84 -14.71
C GLY A 154 2.20 10.92 -13.50
N ILE A 155 2.07 11.47 -12.27
CA ILE A 155 2.11 10.73 -11.00
C ILE A 155 0.69 10.65 -10.46
N VAL A 156 0.07 9.47 -10.52
CA VAL A 156 -1.32 9.25 -10.08
C VAL A 156 -1.43 8.82 -8.62
N SER A 157 -0.35 8.30 -8.04
CA SER A 157 -0.32 8.00 -6.61
C SER A 157 -0.43 9.28 -5.80
N ARG A 158 -1.44 9.36 -4.91
CA ARG A 158 -1.61 10.52 -4.03
C ARG A 158 -0.41 10.68 -3.09
N GLY A 159 0.01 9.62 -2.40
CA GLY A 159 1.20 9.65 -1.54
C GLY A 159 2.48 9.92 -2.34
N GLY A 160 2.60 9.31 -3.53
CA GLY A 160 3.70 9.58 -4.45
C GLY A 160 3.76 11.04 -4.90
N SER A 161 2.64 11.64 -5.29
CA SER A 161 2.61 13.05 -5.72
C SER A 161 2.94 14.02 -4.58
N ILE A 162 2.50 13.75 -3.35
CA ILE A 162 2.88 14.53 -2.16
C ILE A 162 4.40 14.49 -1.96
N MET A 163 5.01 13.31 -1.98
CA MET A 163 6.45 13.17 -1.77
C MET A 163 7.27 13.71 -2.92
N ALA A 164 6.83 13.53 -4.17
CA ALA A 164 7.47 14.14 -5.34
C ALA A 164 7.44 15.67 -5.25
N GLN A 165 6.28 16.25 -4.93
CA GLN A 165 6.13 17.70 -4.76
C GLN A 165 7.01 18.22 -3.61
N TRP A 166 7.03 17.53 -2.48
CA TRP A 166 7.88 17.89 -1.35
C TRP A 166 9.36 17.91 -1.74
N SER A 167 9.83 16.84 -2.37
CA SER A 167 11.23 16.71 -2.80
C SER A 167 11.63 17.80 -3.82
N MET A 168 10.72 18.16 -4.72
CA MET A 168 10.95 19.24 -5.68
C MET A 168 10.98 20.63 -5.02
N ILE A 169 10.08 20.90 -4.06
CA ILE A 169 10.03 22.21 -3.36
C ILE A 169 11.31 22.43 -2.54
N HIS A 170 11.76 21.38 -1.84
CA HIS A 170 12.91 21.48 -0.95
C HIS A 170 14.25 21.17 -1.63
N GLU A 171 14.22 20.73 -2.89
CA GLU A 171 15.42 20.24 -3.61
C GLU A 171 16.19 19.17 -2.80
N GLN A 172 15.46 18.32 -2.08
CA GLN A 172 15.99 17.29 -1.20
C GLN A 172 15.39 15.93 -1.52
N GLU A 173 16.13 14.88 -1.16
CA GLU A 173 15.63 13.51 -1.29
C GLU A 173 14.46 13.27 -0.34
N ASN A 174 13.54 12.45 -0.77
CA ASN A 174 12.37 11.99 -0.02
C ASN A 174 12.73 11.64 1.44
N PHE A 175 12.18 12.38 2.41
CA PHE A 175 12.52 12.16 3.83
C PHE A 175 12.07 10.78 4.34
N LEU A 176 11.09 10.13 3.72
CA LEU A 176 10.70 8.76 4.05
C LEU A 176 11.80 7.75 3.68
N TYR A 177 12.54 8.02 2.61
CA TYR A 177 13.70 7.22 2.23
C TYR A 177 14.90 7.48 3.15
N THR A 178 15.20 8.74 3.43
CA THR A 178 16.37 9.10 4.24
C THR A 178 16.25 8.68 5.71
N HIS A 179 15.00 8.61 6.23
CA HIS A 179 14.69 8.16 7.60
C HIS A 179 14.12 6.73 7.65
N TRP A 180 14.38 5.90 6.60
CA TRP A 180 13.81 4.56 6.53
C TRP A 180 14.14 3.68 7.73
N ASP A 181 15.36 3.74 8.23
CA ASP A 181 15.79 2.92 9.37
C ASP A 181 15.11 3.36 10.68
N GLU A 182 14.82 4.65 10.83
CA GLU A 182 14.04 5.16 11.95
C GLU A 182 12.58 4.72 11.88
N ILE A 183 11.99 4.75 10.66
CA ILE A 183 10.64 4.21 10.40
C ILE A 183 10.61 2.73 10.78
N CYS A 184 11.55 1.93 10.30
CA CYS A 184 11.64 0.50 10.64
C CYS A 184 11.78 0.26 12.15
N SER A 185 12.54 1.09 12.86
CA SER A 185 12.69 0.99 14.31
C SER A 185 11.36 1.22 15.06
N ILE A 186 10.55 2.18 14.60
CA ILE A 186 9.21 2.41 15.15
C ILE A 186 8.30 1.20 14.84
N LEU A 187 8.28 0.73 13.61
CA LEU A 187 7.42 -0.39 13.19
C LEU A 187 7.75 -1.67 13.96
N ALA A 188 9.04 -1.99 14.09
CA ALA A 188 9.50 -3.15 14.86
C ALA A 188 9.09 -3.09 16.35
N ALA A 189 9.10 -1.88 16.96
CA ALA A 189 8.72 -1.72 18.36
C ALA A 189 7.24 -2.02 18.65
N TYR A 190 6.36 -1.92 17.64
CA TYR A 190 4.93 -2.17 17.76
C TYR A 190 4.46 -3.41 16.97
N ASP A 191 5.39 -4.16 16.37
CA ASP A 191 5.12 -5.31 15.48
C ASP A 191 4.19 -4.96 14.31
N ILE A 192 4.42 -3.80 13.70
CA ILE A 192 3.65 -3.30 12.57
C ILE A 192 4.33 -3.72 11.26
N ALA A 193 3.57 -4.33 10.35
CA ALA A 193 4.05 -4.62 9.01
C ALA A 193 4.08 -3.34 8.14
N VAL A 194 4.93 -3.32 7.12
CA VAL A 194 4.98 -2.21 6.16
C VAL A 194 4.59 -2.66 4.75
N SER A 195 3.73 -1.87 4.12
CA SER A 195 3.50 -1.87 2.68
C SER A 195 4.37 -0.78 2.07
N ILE A 196 5.38 -1.15 1.29
CA ILE A 196 6.22 -0.15 0.60
C ILE A 196 5.45 0.33 -0.62
N GLY A 197 4.99 1.59 -0.56
CA GLY A 197 4.10 2.18 -1.55
C GLY A 197 4.78 2.39 -2.90
N ASP A 198 4.01 2.22 -3.98
CA ASP A 198 4.41 2.46 -5.36
C ASP A 198 4.04 3.88 -5.84
N GLY A 199 4.77 4.86 -5.36
CA GLY A 199 4.51 6.28 -5.63
C GLY A 199 4.58 6.65 -7.12
N LEU A 200 5.37 5.91 -7.90
CA LEU A 200 5.56 6.11 -9.33
C LEU A 200 4.84 5.07 -10.20
N ARG A 201 3.79 4.42 -9.68
CA ARG A 201 2.95 3.52 -10.48
C ARG A 201 2.35 4.24 -11.68
N PRO A 202 2.17 3.55 -12.84
CA PRO A 202 1.51 4.14 -13.99
C PRO A 202 0.00 4.33 -13.71
N GLY A 203 -0.59 5.39 -14.26
CA GLY A 203 -2.02 5.65 -14.24
C GLY A 203 -2.71 5.34 -15.57
N SER A 204 -1.95 4.86 -16.55
CA SER A 204 -2.41 4.43 -17.87
C SER A 204 -1.64 3.21 -18.34
N VAL A 205 -2.27 2.34 -19.14
CA VAL A 205 -1.58 1.21 -19.77
C VAL A 205 -0.46 1.67 -20.71
N ALA A 206 -0.51 2.90 -21.22
CA ALA A 206 0.54 3.48 -22.05
C ALA A 206 1.84 3.77 -21.29
N ASP A 207 1.76 3.96 -19.98
CA ASP A 207 2.90 4.27 -19.12
C ASP A 207 3.42 3.02 -18.37
N ALA A 208 2.77 1.86 -18.57
CA ALA A 208 3.10 0.63 -17.86
C ALA A 208 4.53 0.14 -18.13
N ASN A 209 5.20 -0.31 -17.08
CA ASN A 209 6.58 -0.80 -17.11
C ASN A 209 7.59 0.22 -17.65
N ASP A 210 7.31 1.51 -17.49
CA ASP A 210 8.28 2.55 -17.83
C ASP A 210 9.47 2.56 -16.84
N PHE A 211 10.46 3.36 -17.16
CA PHE A 211 11.68 3.47 -16.34
C PHE A 211 11.39 3.90 -14.90
N ALA A 212 10.47 4.87 -14.70
CA ALA A 212 10.19 5.40 -13.37
C ALA A 212 9.53 4.35 -12.46
N GLN A 213 8.56 3.60 -12.99
CA GLN A 213 7.93 2.50 -12.27
C GLN A 213 8.92 1.41 -11.89
N LEU A 214 9.75 0.97 -12.84
CA LEU A 214 10.67 -0.15 -12.61
C LEU A 214 11.84 0.26 -11.72
N ALA A 215 12.35 1.49 -11.85
CA ALA A 215 13.39 2.01 -10.96
C ALA A 215 12.91 2.15 -9.51
N GLU A 216 11.65 2.54 -9.29
CA GLU A 216 11.07 2.54 -7.96
C GLU A 216 10.94 1.12 -7.39
N LEU A 217 10.56 0.14 -8.20
CA LEU A 217 10.46 -1.26 -7.79
C LEU A 217 11.82 -1.82 -7.33
N GLU A 218 12.90 -1.45 -7.98
CA GLU A 218 14.28 -1.80 -7.57
C GLU A 218 14.60 -1.24 -6.17
N ILE A 219 14.23 0.03 -5.92
CA ILE A 219 14.40 0.64 -4.59
C ILE A 219 13.50 0.00 -3.54
N GLN A 220 12.28 -0.43 -3.90
CA GLN A 220 11.44 -1.22 -3.00
C GLN A 220 12.15 -2.50 -2.55
N GLY A 221 12.89 -3.16 -3.44
CA GLY A 221 13.70 -4.32 -3.10
C GLY A 221 14.79 -3.99 -2.06
N ASP A 222 15.53 -2.91 -2.25
CA ASP A 222 16.54 -2.46 -1.28
C ASP A 222 15.93 -2.14 0.08
N LEU A 223 14.81 -1.43 0.10
CA LEU A 223 14.09 -1.07 1.32
C LEU A 223 13.51 -2.31 2.02
N THR A 224 13.05 -3.32 1.27
CA THR A 224 12.60 -4.60 1.79
C THR A 224 13.72 -5.28 2.58
N MET A 225 14.92 -5.37 2.01
CA MET A 225 16.07 -5.96 2.69
C MET A 225 16.47 -5.22 3.96
N ARG A 226 16.37 -3.87 3.95
CA ARG A 226 16.66 -3.05 5.13
C ARG A 226 15.62 -3.28 6.24
N ALA A 227 14.33 -3.33 5.89
CA ALA A 227 13.24 -3.60 6.83
C ALA A 227 13.35 -5.00 7.46
N TRP A 228 13.65 -6.04 6.67
CA TRP A 228 13.88 -7.39 7.22
C TRP A 228 15.03 -7.45 8.20
N ARG A 229 16.14 -6.73 7.94
CA ARG A 229 17.26 -6.64 8.90
C ARG A 229 16.86 -5.96 10.20
N ALA A 230 15.88 -5.07 10.16
CA ALA A 230 15.31 -4.42 11.34
C ALA A 230 14.19 -5.26 12.04
N GLY A 231 13.86 -6.44 11.49
CA GLY A 231 12.81 -7.32 12.02
C GLY A 231 11.38 -6.91 11.63
N VAL A 232 11.21 -6.08 10.60
CA VAL A 232 9.90 -5.61 10.11
C VAL A 232 9.41 -6.51 8.99
N GLN A 233 8.18 -6.97 9.06
CA GLN A 233 7.49 -7.70 8.00
C GLN A 233 7.09 -6.76 6.86
N VAL A 234 7.29 -7.18 5.61
CA VAL A 234 7.18 -6.30 4.43
C VAL A 234 6.27 -6.91 3.38
N MET A 235 5.47 -6.05 2.72
CA MET A 235 4.91 -6.27 1.39
C MET A 235 5.22 -5.08 0.49
N ASN A 236 5.21 -5.30 -0.82
CA ASN A 236 5.46 -4.27 -1.82
C ASN A 236 4.16 -3.94 -2.55
N GLU A 237 3.88 -2.66 -2.75
CA GLU A 237 2.79 -2.24 -3.63
C GLU A 237 3.21 -2.29 -5.10
N GLY A 238 2.22 -2.51 -5.96
CA GLY A 238 2.42 -2.55 -7.39
C GLY A 238 1.24 -1.99 -8.19
N PRO A 239 1.44 -1.83 -9.51
CA PRO A 239 0.56 -1.05 -10.36
C PRO A 239 -0.81 -1.68 -10.60
N GLY A 240 -1.77 -0.79 -10.87
CA GLY A 240 -3.13 -1.14 -11.27
C GLY A 240 -3.42 -1.01 -12.78
N HIS A 241 -2.54 -0.35 -13.53
CA HIS A 241 -2.74 -0.08 -14.96
C HIS A 241 -1.64 -0.76 -15.78
N VAL A 242 -1.77 -2.08 -15.98
CA VAL A 242 -0.81 -2.89 -16.74
C VAL A 242 -1.57 -3.66 -17.82
N PRO A 243 -1.21 -3.56 -19.11
CA PRO A 243 -1.85 -4.35 -20.14
C PRO A 243 -1.61 -5.84 -19.90
N MET A 244 -2.59 -6.68 -20.25
CA MET A 244 -2.63 -8.11 -19.91
C MET A 244 -1.34 -8.86 -20.22
N HIS A 245 -0.70 -8.56 -21.37
CA HIS A 245 0.52 -9.24 -21.81
C HIS A 245 1.77 -8.88 -20.98
N LEU A 246 1.75 -7.75 -20.23
CA LEU A 246 2.85 -7.30 -19.37
C LEU A 246 2.66 -7.68 -17.88
N ILE A 247 1.49 -8.18 -17.48
CA ILE A 247 1.22 -8.55 -16.08
C ILE A 247 2.22 -9.60 -15.60
N ALA A 248 2.51 -10.59 -16.44
CA ALA A 248 3.48 -11.64 -16.09
C ALA A 248 4.90 -11.10 -15.87
N GLU A 249 5.34 -10.20 -16.74
CA GLU A 249 6.65 -9.56 -16.63
C GLU A 249 6.74 -8.72 -15.35
N ASN A 250 5.71 -7.92 -15.07
CA ASN A 250 5.63 -7.10 -13.86
C ASN A 250 5.76 -7.94 -12.60
N MET A 251 4.99 -9.05 -12.51
CA MET A 251 5.06 -9.98 -11.38
C MET A 251 6.45 -10.63 -11.24
N ASN A 252 7.03 -11.08 -12.36
CA ASN A 252 8.35 -11.73 -12.32
C ASN A 252 9.45 -10.79 -11.84
N LYS A 253 9.42 -9.51 -12.27
CA LYS A 253 10.37 -8.51 -11.80
C LYS A 253 10.24 -8.26 -10.29
N GLN A 254 9.01 -8.17 -9.78
CA GLN A 254 8.79 -8.02 -8.35
C GLN A 254 9.33 -9.22 -7.56
N LEU A 255 9.03 -10.44 -8.00
CA LEU A 255 9.53 -11.65 -7.33
C LEU A 255 11.07 -11.69 -7.29
N GLU A 256 11.72 -11.30 -8.37
CA GLU A 256 13.18 -11.28 -8.47
C GLU A 256 13.79 -10.14 -7.63
N TRP A 257 13.33 -8.91 -7.84
CA TRP A 257 13.95 -7.71 -7.25
C TRP A 257 13.58 -7.48 -5.79
N CYS A 258 12.40 -7.96 -5.37
CA CYS A 258 11.93 -7.88 -3.99
C CYS A 258 12.01 -9.23 -3.25
N MET A 259 12.83 -10.18 -3.73
CA MET A 259 13.14 -11.47 -3.09
C MET A 259 11.89 -12.24 -2.66
N GLU A 260 10.89 -12.30 -3.52
CA GLU A 260 9.60 -12.98 -3.30
C GLU A 260 8.75 -12.41 -2.15
N ALA A 261 9.04 -11.21 -1.65
CA ALA A 261 8.18 -10.53 -0.69
C ALA A 261 6.73 -10.45 -1.21
N PRO A 262 5.71 -10.50 -0.36
CA PRO A 262 4.32 -10.41 -0.77
C PRO A 262 4.07 -9.20 -1.65
N PHE A 263 3.38 -9.39 -2.79
CA PHE A 263 3.02 -8.32 -3.71
C PHE A 263 1.56 -7.92 -3.54
N TYR A 264 1.31 -6.64 -3.40
CA TYR A 264 0.00 -6.04 -3.24
C TYR A 264 -0.28 -5.11 -4.41
N THR A 265 -1.27 -5.41 -5.25
CA THR A 265 -1.57 -4.65 -6.45
C THR A 265 -3.01 -4.17 -6.49
N LEU A 266 -3.25 -3.06 -7.18
CA LEU A 266 -4.59 -2.56 -7.45
C LEU A 266 -5.28 -3.40 -8.53
N GLY A 267 -5.44 -4.71 -8.29
CA GLY A 267 -6.09 -5.66 -9.19
C GLY A 267 -5.70 -5.48 -10.65
N PRO A 268 -4.44 -5.71 -11.08
CA PRO A 268 -3.83 -5.07 -12.23
C PRO A 268 -4.72 -5.12 -13.43
N LEU A 269 -4.96 -3.97 -13.93
CA LEU A 269 -6.12 -3.64 -14.66
C LEU A 269 -5.79 -3.17 -16.04
N VAL A 270 -6.73 -3.40 -16.85
CA VAL A 270 -6.83 -2.78 -18.15
C VAL A 270 -7.92 -1.72 -18.07
N THR A 271 -7.85 -0.81 -17.07
CA THR A 271 -8.93 0.13 -16.74
C THR A 271 -9.22 1.13 -17.84
N ASP A 272 -8.21 1.66 -18.50
CA ASP A 272 -8.37 2.62 -19.60
C ASP A 272 -8.83 1.98 -20.93
N ILE A 273 -8.99 0.65 -20.98
CA ILE A 273 -9.57 -0.06 -22.13
C ILE A 273 -11.11 -0.07 -22.08
N ALA A 274 -11.70 -0.15 -20.89
CA ALA A 274 -13.13 -0.26 -20.70
C ALA A 274 -13.64 0.64 -19.56
N PRO A 275 -13.59 1.97 -19.75
CA PRO A 275 -14.01 2.93 -18.71
C PRO A 275 -15.44 2.66 -18.25
N GLY A 276 -15.66 2.63 -16.93
CA GLY A 276 -16.94 2.29 -16.31
C GLY A 276 -17.18 0.79 -16.09
N TYR A 277 -16.31 -0.08 -16.64
CA TYR A 277 -16.33 -1.54 -16.44
C TYR A 277 -15.10 -2.03 -15.64
N ASP A 278 -14.53 -1.15 -14.80
CA ASP A 278 -13.30 -1.39 -14.04
C ASP A 278 -13.39 -2.62 -13.14
N HIS A 279 -14.59 -2.91 -12.60
CA HIS A 279 -14.85 -4.11 -11.80
C HIS A 279 -14.71 -5.42 -12.62
N ILE A 280 -14.96 -5.39 -13.94
CA ILE A 280 -14.79 -6.55 -14.81
C ILE A 280 -13.32 -6.69 -15.20
N THR A 281 -12.71 -5.63 -15.71
CA THR A 281 -11.30 -5.63 -16.12
C THR A 281 -10.39 -5.90 -14.93
N GLY A 282 -10.71 -5.34 -13.75
CA GLY A 282 -10.01 -5.59 -12.50
C GLY A 282 -10.07 -7.03 -12.04
N ALA A 283 -11.21 -7.68 -12.18
CA ALA A 283 -11.35 -9.10 -11.88
C ALA A 283 -10.50 -9.98 -12.81
N ILE A 284 -10.45 -9.64 -14.11
CA ILE A 284 -9.61 -10.35 -15.09
C ILE A 284 -8.13 -10.19 -14.75
N GLY A 285 -7.66 -8.96 -14.59
CA GLY A 285 -6.28 -8.68 -14.24
C GLY A 285 -5.87 -9.27 -12.89
N GLY A 286 -6.76 -9.16 -11.89
CA GLY A 286 -6.58 -9.74 -10.56
C GLY A 286 -6.43 -11.26 -10.59
N ALA A 287 -7.25 -11.96 -11.39
CA ALA A 287 -7.13 -13.41 -11.57
C ALA A 287 -5.79 -13.80 -12.22
N ILE A 288 -5.34 -13.05 -13.22
CA ILE A 288 -4.07 -13.32 -13.92
C ILE A 288 -2.88 -13.14 -12.98
N ILE A 289 -2.82 -12.03 -12.23
CA ILE A 289 -1.68 -11.79 -11.33
C ILE A 289 -1.73 -12.66 -10.09
N GLY A 290 -2.93 -12.95 -9.55
CA GLY A 290 -3.13 -13.86 -8.43
C GLY A 290 -2.65 -15.27 -8.75
N GLN A 291 -2.94 -15.79 -9.95
CA GLN A 291 -2.41 -17.06 -10.43
C GLN A 291 -0.87 -17.09 -10.44
N ARG A 292 -0.21 -15.93 -10.59
CA ARG A 292 1.25 -15.82 -10.65
C ARG A 292 1.92 -15.53 -9.31
N GLY A 293 1.15 -15.45 -8.22
CA GLY A 293 1.69 -15.32 -6.87
C GLY A 293 1.50 -13.95 -6.22
N CYS A 294 0.67 -13.06 -6.78
CA CYS A 294 0.26 -11.87 -6.05
C CYS A 294 -0.45 -12.27 -4.76
N ALA A 295 -0.07 -11.63 -3.65
CA ALA A 295 -0.52 -12.02 -2.33
C ALA A 295 -1.79 -11.28 -1.89
N MET A 296 -1.98 -10.05 -2.35
CA MET A 296 -3.12 -9.22 -2.00
C MET A 296 -3.55 -8.34 -3.17
N LEU A 297 -4.86 -8.17 -3.32
CA LEU A 297 -5.46 -7.32 -4.32
C LEU A 297 -6.20 -6.16 -3.65
N CYS A 298 -6.02 -4.97 -4.19
CA CYS A 298 -6.75 -3.79 -3.79
C CYS A 298 -8.10 -3.72 -4.50
N TYR A 299 -9.09 -3.27 -3.79
CA TYR A 299 -10.42 -2.99 -4.29
C TYR A 299 -10.84 -1.59 -3.84
N VAL A 300 -11.25 -0.75 -4.79
CA VAL A 300 -11.66 0.63 -4.55
C VAL A 300 -13.16 0.69 -4.31
N THR A 301 -13.58 1.23 -3.16
CA THR A 301 -14.98 1.44 -2.86
C THR A 301 -15.52 2.71 -3.53
N ARG A 302 -16.85 2.80 -3.64
CA ARG A 302 -17.50 3.96 -4.27
C ARG A 302 -17.12 5.27 -3.55
N LYS A 303 -16.77 6.29 -4.31
CA LYS A 303 -16.39 7.65 -3.83
C LYS A 303 -15.07 7.73 -3.04
N GLU A 304 -14.25 6.71 -3.02
CA GLU A 304 -13.00 6.71 -2.24
C GLU A 304 -12.03 7.81 -2.65
N HIS A 305 -12.01 8.20 -3.92
CA HIS A 305 -11.10 9.22 -4.45
C HIS A 305 -11.82 10.49 -4.97
N LEU A 306 -13.04 10.75 -4.56
CA LEU A 306 -13.78 11.95 -4.97
C LEU A 306 -13.56 13.11 -4.01
#